data_f00a680c4d718de712aff8a5d9a31c11
#
_entry.id   f00a680c4d718de712aff8a5d9a31c11
#
_cell.length_a   1.000
_cell.length_b   1.000
_cell.length_c   1.000
_cell.angle_alpha   90.00
_cell.angle_beta   90.00
_cell.angle_gamma   90.00
#
_symmetry.space_group_name_H-M   'P 1'
#
loop_
_entity.id
_entity.type
_entity.pdbx_description
1 polymer ?
#
loop_
_entity_poly.entity_id
_entity_poly.type
_entity_poly.pdbx_seq_one_letter_code
_entity_poly.pdbx_strand_id
1 'polypeptide(L)'
;MTQSTTSHYFVESPSTRALVLGAVGVVFGDIGTSPLYALKECFSKEHGIAFSPDAVLGVISMLFWAMIIVVSIKYVVFVMRADNDGEGGVLALMALVLRTVAPRSGKARVLMMLGIFGACMFYGDAVITPAISVLSAVEGLEIAAPQLSQFVIPITLAILAGLFLIQRHGTAAVGKLFGPVMTVWFLALGALGVFNLVQAPEILKAVNPYYGITFLVEHALQAFIVLGSVFLVLTGAEALYVDMGHFGARPIRLGWFILVMPCLMLNYFGQGAMLLNNPAGAENPFFLMVPELLRIPMVLLATCATVIASQAVISGAYSLTSQAIQLGFLPRMRVRYTSAAEIGQIYLPVVNWMLLVLVIAVVISFKKSENLAAAYGIAVTTTMVITTILSTVCMRNVWKWNPALVAVLGAAFLVVDLSFFAANLLKVAEGGWFPLLLGSSAFFLLMTWYSGRKLLRARSLEDGIPLEPFIAGLLAHPPHRVEGTAVFLTGNTDSVPVSLLHNLKHNRVLHERVVFLNFITRDVPYVDDDHRLSCKDLGGGVFILKSEYGFKETPDVQKVLDLADRKLGMHFELMETSFFIARESVIPSKLPGMPMWRESLFAWMHQNGAKPSDFFQIPANRVVELGTKVEI
;
A
#
# COMPACT_ATOMS: atom_id res chain seq x y z
N MET A 1 -38.17 -30.78 -17.52
CA MET A 1 -37.85 -30.90 -16.09
C MET A 1 -36.40 -31.32 -15.97
N THR A 2 -35.51 -30.41 -15.83
CA THR A 2 -34.11 -30.64 -15.39
C THR A 2 -33.77 -29.47 -14.46
N GLN A 3 -33.80 -29.81 -13.17
CA GLN A 3 -33.40 -28.84 -12.11
C GLN A 3 -31.91 -28.61 -12.23
N SER A 4 -31.52 -27.39 -12.58
CA SER A 4 -30.14 -26.93 -12.40
C SER A 4 -29.93 -26.59 -10.91
N THR A 5 -29.27 -27.49 -10.22
CA THR A 5 -28.73 -27.26 -8.88
C THR A 5 -27.62 -26.19 -8.96
N THR A 6 -27.99 -24.95 -8.70
CA THR A 6 -27.03 -23.90 -8.35
C THR A 6 -26.39 -24.26 -7.00
N SER A 7 -25.23 -24.90 -7.02
CA SER A 7 -24.40 -25.05 -5.83
C SER A 7 -23.88 -23.67 -5.44
N HIS A 8 -24.52 -23.02 -4.47
CA HIS A 8 -23.90 -21.96 -3.70
C HIS A 8 -22.69 -22.60 -2.99
N TYR A 9 -21.49 -22.37 -3.50
CA TYR A 9 -20.29 -22.59 -2.72
C TYR A 9 -20.34 -21.59 -1.56
N PHE A 10 -20.84 -22.02 -0.40
CA PHE A 10 -20.56 -21.38 0.87
C PHE A 10 -19.05 -21.53 1.09
N VAL A 11 -18.28 -20.53 0.76
CA VAL A 11 -16.92 -20.40 1.25
C VAL A 11 -17.06 -20.17 2.76
N GLU A 12 -16.84 -21.20 3.56
CA GLU A 12 -16.81 -21.08 5.02
C GLU A 12 -15.85 -19.95 5.37
N SER A 13 -16.35 -18.95 6.10
CA SER A 13 -15.51 -17.86 6.59
C SER A 13 -14.37 -18.45 7.43
N PRO A 14 -13.10 -18.10 7.15
CA PRO A 14 -11.96 -18.69 7.84
C PRO A 14 -12.09 -18.47 9.36
N SER A 15 -11.75 -19.50 10.14
CA SER A 15 -11.81 -19.42 11.60
C SER A 15 -10.92 -18.27 12.12
N THR A 16 -11.31 -17.65 13.23
CA THR A 16 -10.52 -16.57 13.86
C THR A 16 -9.06 -17.00 14.11
N ARG A 17 -8.83 -18.29 14.44
CA ARG A 17 -7.48 -18.84 14.63
C ARG A 17 -6.67 -18.84 13.33
N ALA A 18 -7.28 -19.21 12.22
CA ALA A 18 -6.64 -19.20 10.91
C ALA A 18 -6.30 -17.76 10.48
N LEU A 19 -7.20 -16.79 10.75
CA LEU A 19 -6.97 -15.38 10.48
C LEU A 19 -5.84 -14.79 11.36
N VAL A 20 -5.76 -15.17 12.65
CA VAL A 20 -4.67 -14.75 13.54
C VAL A 20 -3.34 -15.32 13.05
N LEU A 21 -3.30 -16.61 12.68
CA LEU A 21 -2.08 -17.24 12.16
C LEU A 21 -1.65 -16.60 10.83
N GLY A 22 -2.60 -16.31 9.94
CA GLY A 22 -2.34 -15.57 8.71
C GLY A 22 -1.80 -14.16 8.96
N ALA A 23 -2.40 -13.43 9.91
CA ALA A 23 -1.92 -12.12 10.31
C ALA A 23 -0.49 -12.17 10.89
N VAL A 24 -0.19 -13.17 11.74
CA VAL A 24 1.19 -13.38 12.26
C VAL A 24 2.16 -13.62 11.11
N GLY A 25 1.75 -14.34 10.07
CA GLY A 25 2.61 -14.66 8.94
C GLY A 25 2.88 -13.49 7.99
N VAL A 26 1.94 -12.58 7.82
CA VAL A 26 2.05 -11.53 6.79
C VAL A 26 2.23 -10.16 7.44
N VAL A 27 1.29 -9.76 8.30
CA VAL A 27 1.18 -8.39 8.83
C VAL A 27 2.38 -8.01 9.71
N PHE A 28 2.88 -8.95 10.50
CA PHE A 28 3.95 -8.71 11.47
C PHE A 28 5.35 -9.09 10.95
N GLY A 29 5.49 -9.36 9.64
CA GLY A 29 6.77 -9.72 9.05
C GLY A 29 7.83 -8.65 9.26
N ASP A 30 7.53 -7.43 8.85
CA ASP A 30 8.49 -6.32 8.87
C ASP A 30 8.86 -5.91 10.32
N ILE A 31 7.89 -5.67 11.17
CA ILE A 31 8.15 -5.35 12.59
C ILE A 31 8.88 -6.49 13.31
N GLY A 32 8.66 -7.74 12.88
CA GLY A 32 9.33 -8.93 13.40
C GLY A 32 10.81 -9.05 13.05
N THR A 33 11.26 -8.38 12.00
CA THR A 33 12.66 -8.39 11.55
C THR A 33 13.49 -7.23 12.11
N SER A 34 12.85 -6.20 12.69
CA SER A 34 13.54 -5.06 13.33
C SER A 34 14.56 -5.42 14.40
N PRO A 35 14.40 -6.51 15.21
CA PRO A 35 15.43 -6.93 16.18
C PRO A 35 16.81 -7.22 15.58
N LEU A 36 16.88 -7.53 14.27
CA LEU A 36 18.14 -7.83 13.59
C LEU A 36 19.05 -6.61 13.46
N TYR A 37 18.47 -5.40 13.41
CA TYR A 37 19.24 -4.18 13.11
C TYR A 37 18.96 -3.00 14.04
N ALA A 38 17.80 -2.93 14.68
CA ALA A 38 17.40 -1.72 15.40
C ALA A 38 18.30 -1.38 16.60
N LEU A 39 18.64 -2.36 17.45
CA LEU A 39 19.50 -2.10 18.61
C LEU A 39 20.97 -1.92 18.19
N LYS A 40 21.44 -2.65 17.19
CA LYS A 40 22.74 -2.47 16.57
C LYS A 40 22.93 -1.01 16.14
N GLU A 41 21.96 -0.45 15.45
CA GLU A 41 21.98 0.94 14.98
C GLU A 41 21.98 1.95 16.13
N CYS A 42 21.25 1.70 17.22
CA CYS A 42 21.25 2.59 18.39
C CYS A 42 22.65 2.77 19.01
N PHE A 43 23.50 1.75 18.95
CA PHE A 43 24.85 1.75 19.50
C PHE A 43 25.94 1.88 18.43
N SER A 44 25.59 2.30 17.21
CA SER A 44 26.57 2.59 16.16
C SER A 44 27.59 3.63 16.63
N LYS A 45 28.86 3.40 16.26
CA LYS A 45 29.98 4.30 16.61
C LYS A 45 29.77 5.73 16.07
N GLU A 46 29.00 5.88 15.02
CA GLU A 46 28.70 7.17 14.39
C GLU A 46 27.86 8.08 15.30
N HIS A 47 27.07 7.51 16.22
CA HIS A 47 26.23 8.27 17.15
C HIS A 47 26.99 8.87 18.35
N GLY A 48 28.26 8.49 18.56
CA GLY A 48 29.12 9.05 19.58
C GLY A 48 28.68 8.79 21.04
N ILE A 49 27.84 7.75 21.26
CA ILE A 49 27.39 7.37 22.59
C ILE A 49 28.51 6.61 23.31
N ALA A 50 28.91 7.13 24.46
CA ALA A 50 29.75 6.37 25.36
C ALA A 50 28.97 5.18 25.92
N PHE A 51 29.46 3.97 25.68
CA PHE A 51 28.82 2.76 26.20
C PHE A 51 28.85 2.78 27.73
N SER A 52 27.68 2.78 28.36
CA SER A 52 27.50 2.67 29.81
C SER A 52 26.23 1.88 30.14
N PRO A 53 26.13 1.27 31.32
CA PRO A 53 24.92 0.60 31.76
C PRO A 53 23.69 1.51 31.73
N ASP A 54 23.84 2.78 32.09
CA ASP A 54 22.75 3.77 32.08
C ASP A 54 22.31 4.11 30.65
N ALA A 55 23.26 4.19 29.68
CA ALA A 55 22.92 4.36 28.28
C ALA A 55 22.13 3.15 27.72
N VAL A 56 22.52 1.93 28.11
CA VAL A 56 21.77 0.71 27.70
C VAL A 56 20.36 0.75 28.28
N LEU A 57 20.19 1.06 29.57
CA LEU A 57 18.88 1.19 30.21
C LEU A 57 18.04 2.29 29.55
N GLY A 58 18.65 3.44 29.25
CA GLY A 58 17.99 4.55 28.57
C GLY A 58 17.49 4.18 27.18
N VAL A 59 18.33 3.57 26.35
CA VAL A 59 17.96 3.13 24.99
C VAL A 59 16.86 2.07 25.02
N ILE A 60 17.01 1.02 25.85
CA ILE A 60 15.96 -0.02 25.97
C ILE A 60 14.65 0.57 26.50
N SER A 61 14.69 1.54 27.43
CA SER A 61 13.50 2.24 27.89
C SER A 61 12.82 3.02 26.76
N MET A 62 13.59 3.74 25.94
CA MET A 62 13.05 4.43 24.77
C MET A 62 12.43 3.46 23.75
N LEU A 63 13.09 2.33 23.43
CA LEU A 63 12.55 1.30 22.55
C LEU A 63 11.21 0.74 23.07
N PHE A 64 11.17 0.41 24.37
CA PHE A 64 9.98 -0.11 25.02
C PHE A 64 8.80 0.88 24.90
N TRP A 65 9.00 2.13 25.31
CA TRP A 65 7.93 3.13 25.32
C TRP A 65 7.54 3.58 23.91
N ALA A 66 8.49 3.64 22.96
CA ALA A 66 8.18 3.90 21.56
C ALA A 66 7.23 2.84 21.01
N MET A 67 7.48 1.54 21.26
CA MET A 67 6.63 0.45 20.80
C MET A 67 5.24 0.48 21.49
N ILE A 68 5.18 0.80 22.79
CA ILE A 68 3.91 0.94 23.50
C ILE A 68 3.10 2.13 22.93
N ILE A 69 3.70 3.31 22.85
CA ILE A 69 2.98 4.54 22.47
C ILE A 69 2.59 4.49 20.99
N VAL A 70 3.54 4.16 20.11
CA VAL A 70 3.30 4.27 18.67
C VAL A 70 2.60 3.03 18.14
N VAL A 71 3.15 1.83 18.33
CA VAL A 71 2.56 0.65 17.73
C VAL A 71 1.28 0.25 18.47
N SER A 72 1.38 0.02 19.79
CA SER A 72 0.24 -0.52 20.54
C SER A 72 -0.90 0.50 20.69
N ILE A 73 -0.60 1.71 21.16
CA ILE A 73 -1.65 2.71 21.43
C ILE A 73 -2.07 3.37 20.12
N LYS A 74 -1.15 4.05 19.42
CA LYS A 74 -1.52 4.85 18.24
C LYS A 74 -2.04 3.98 17.10
N TYR A 75 -1.28 2.96 16.63
CA TYR A 75 -1.71 2.17 15.49
C TYR A 75 -2.77 1.13 15.84
N VAL A 76 -2.47 0.19 16.76
CA VAL A 76 -3.33 -0.97 17.01
C VAL A 76 -4.64 -0.56 17.71
N VAL A 77 -4.61 0.41 18.65
CA VAL A 77 -5.82 0.83 19.36
C VAL A 77 -6.56 1.95 18.64
N PHE A 78 -5.88 3.00 18.13
CA PHE A 78 -6.54 4.16 17.55
C PHE A 78 -6.65 4.09 16.03
N VAL A 79 -5.54 4.05 15.27
CA VAL A 79 -5.55 4.18 13.81
C VAL A 79 -6.36 3.05 13.16
N MET A 80 -6.23 1.81 13.62
CA MET A 80 -7.01 0.68 13.14
C MET A 80 -8.53 0.75 13.42
N ARG A 81 -9.04 1.82 14.03
CA ARG A 81 -10.49 2.12 14.09
C ARG A 81 -10.94 2.94 12.89
N ALA A 82 -10.01 3.61 12.20
CA ALA A 82 -10.31 4.39 11.02
C ALA A 82 -10.32 3.47 9.80
N ASP A 83 -11.25 2.54 9.79
CA ASP A 83 -11.48 1.65 8.67
C ASP A 83 -12.45 2.26 7.67
N ASN A 84 -12.19 2.06 6.40
CA ASN A 84 -13.06 2.42 5.30
C ASN A 84 -13.73 1.15 4.78
N ASP A 85 -14.86 0.78 5.38
CA ASP A 85 -15.58 -0.47 5.09
C ASP A 85 -14.66 -1.72 5.16
N GLY A 86 -13.90 -1.82 6.25
CA GLY A 86 -12.94 -2.89 6.51
C GLY A 86 -11.53 -2.64 5.98
N GLU A 87 -11.33 -1.63 5.12
CA GLU A 87 -10.03 -1.33 4.50
C GLU A 87 -9.24 -0.29 5.28
N GLY A 88 -7.91 -0.49 5.34
CA GLY A 88 -6.98 0.41 5.98
C GLY A 88 -5.92 0.97 5.02
N GLY A 89 -4.93 1.62 5.61
CA GLY A 89 -3.85 2.29 4.89
C GLY A 89 -4.14 3.75 4.57
N VAL A 90 -3.09 4.47 4.20
CA VAL A 90 -3.13 5.94 4.05
C VAL A 90 -4.08 6.40 2.95
N LEU A 91 -4.22 5.64 1.85
CA LEU A 91 -5.17 6.00 0.77
C LEU A 91 -6.63 5.75 1.19
N ALA A 92 -6.91 4.66 1.90
CA ALA A 92 -8.23 4.36 2.44
C ALA A 92 -8.64 5.41 3.47
N LEU A 93 -7.73 5.81 4.36
CA LEU A 93 -7.94 6.88 5.33
C LEU A 93 -8.18 8.23 4.65
N MET A 94 -7.40 8.56 3.62
CA MET A 94 -7.60 9.76 2.81
C MET A 94 -9.00 9.76 2.17
N ALA A 95 -9.40 8.67 1.53
CA ALA A 95 -10.71 8.53 0.91
C ALA A 95 -11.83 8.73 1.95
N LEU A 96 -11.72 8.08 3.12
CA LEU A 96 -12.68 8.22 4.23
C LEU A 96 -12.81 9.68 4.70
N VAL A 97 -11.69 10.37 4.87
CA VAL A 97 -11.67 11.77 5.32
C VAL A 97 -12.24 12.71 4.25
N LEU A 98 -11.91 12.49 2.97
CA LEU A 98 -12.37 13.34 1.88
C LEU A 98 -13.89 13.33 1.70
N ARG A 99 -14.59 12.25 2.07
CA ARG A 99 -16.08 12.21 2.08
C ARG A 99 -16.70 13.21 3.05
N THR A 100 -15.96 13.62 4.09
CA THR A 100 -16.46 14.51 5.16
C THR A 100 -16.15 15.99 4.93
N VAL A 101 -15.39 16.29 3.90
CA VAL A 101 -14.95 17.65 3.58
C VAL A 101 -15.59 18.12 2.28
N ALA A 102 -15.99 19.41 2.23
CA ALA A 102 -16.62 19.96 1.03
C ALA A 102 -15.76 19.73 -0.23
N PRO A 103 -16.34 19.12 -1.28
CA PRO A 103 -15.63 18.86 -2.52
C PRO A 103 -15.03 20.16 -3.10
N ARG A 104 -13.83 20.09 -3.66
CA ARG A 104 -13.09 21.22 -4.26
C ARG A 104 -12.66 22.32 -3.28
N SER A 105 -12.84 22.16 -1.97
CA SER A 105 -12.31 23.10 -0.97
C SER A 105 -10.78 23.05 -0.91
N GLY A 106 -10.14 24.12 -0.43
CA GLY A 106 -8.68 24.15 -0.19
C GLY A 106 -8.25 23.03 0.78
N LYS A 107 -9.06 22.76 1.82
CA LYS A 107 -8.82 21.66 2.77
C LYS A 107 -8.83 20.29 2.09
N ALA A 108 -9.82 20.01 1.25
CA ALA A 108 -9.88 18.74 0.51
C ALA A 108 -8.64 18.53 -0.35
N ARG A 109 -8.17 19.59 -1.03
CA ARG A 109 -6.95 19.54 -1.85
C ARG A 109 -5.70 19.23 -1.01
N VAL A 110 -5.53 19.90 0.14
CA VAL A 110 -4.38 19.67 1.03
C VAL A 110 -4.41 18.24 1.58
N LEU A 111 -5.56 17.77 2.09
CA LEU A 111 -5.70 16.41 2.62
C LEU A 111 -5.44 15.34 1.55
N MET A 112 -5.93 15.58 0.32
CA MET A 112 -5.64 14.71 -0.82
C MET A 112 -4.14 14.67 -1.14
N MET A 113 -3.47 15.83 -1.22
CA MET A 113 -2.02 15.88 -1.48
C MET A 113 -1.23 15.19 -0.38
N LEU A 114 -1.58 15.39 0.89
CA LEU A 114 -0.94 14.70 2.02
C LEU A 114 -1.11 13.18 1.92
N GLY A 115 -2.34 12.70 1.67
CA GLY A 115 -2.59 11.27 1.54
C GLY A 115 -1.85 10.62 0.38
N ILE A 116 -1.82 11.29 -0.79
CA ILE A 116 -1.04 10.82 -1.94
C ILE A 116 0.46 10.83 -1.63
N PHE A 117 0.97 11.87 -0.97
CA PHE A 117 2.39 11.95 -0.61
C PHE A 117 2.77 10.85 0.39
N GLY A 118 1.94 10.59 1.41
CA GLY A 118 2.13 9.47 2.32
C GLY A 118 2.15 8.11 1.60
N ALA A 119 1.23 7.90 0.66
CA ALA A 119 1.23 6.71 -0.17
C ALA A 119 2.50 6.59 -1.03
N CYS A 120 3.03 7.71 -1.52
CA CYS A 120 4.27 7.70 -2.29
C CYS A 120 5.51 7.39 -1.44
N MET A 121 5.52 7.79 -0.15
CA MET A 121 6.58 7.41 0.79
C MET A 121 6.61 5.90 1.04
N PHE A 122 5.47 5.22 0.99
CA PHE A 122 5.40 3.76 1.09
C PHE A 122 6.16 3.03 -0.03
N TYR A 123 6.29 3.61 -1.23
CA TYR A 123 7.16 3.02 -2.26
C TYR A 123 8.65 3.10 -1.89
N GLY A 124 9.05 4.15 -1.15
CA GLY A 124 10.40 4.22 -0.56
C GLY A 124 10.65 3.10 0.43
N ASP A 125 9.67 2.87 1.30
CA ASP A 125 9.66 1.75 2.24
C ASP A 125 9.72 0.40 1.51
N ALA A 126 8.90 0.19 0.49
CA ALA A 126 8.87 -1.04 -0.30
C ALA A 126 10.18 -1.37 -1.03
N VAL A 127 11.09 -0.42 -1.19
CA VAL A 127 12.45 -0.64 -1.70
C VAL A 127 13.42 -0.94 -0.57
N ILE A 128 13.35 -0.21 0.55
CA ILE A 128 14.35 -0.28 1.62
C ILE A 128 14.10 -1.52 2.50
N THR A 129 12.87 -1.83 2.85
CA THR A 129 12.52 -2.95 3.74
C THR A 129 13.06 -4.30 3.26
N PRO A 130 12.87 -4.73 1.98
CA PRO A 130 13.48 -5.97 1.51
C PRO A 130 15.02 -5.95 1.56
N ALA A 131 15.61 -4.79 1.25
CA ALA A 131 17.05 -4.64 1.23
C ALA A 131 17.66 -4.76 2.64
N ILE A 132 17.17 -3.99 3.61
CA ILE A 132 17.72 -3.97 4.98
C ILE A 132 17.44 -5.28 5.71
N SER A 133 16.22 -5.83 5.57
CA SER A 133 15.83 -7.05 6.30
C SER A 133 16.64 -8.25 5.84
N VAL A 134 16.72 -8.50 4.52
CA VAL A 134 17.48 -9.64 4.00
C VAL A 134 18.97 -9.46 4.26
N LEU A 135 19.50 -8.24 4.06
CA LEU A 135 20.92 -7.96 4.28
C LEU A 135 21.29 -8.18 5.75
N SER A 136 20.51 -7.66 6.71
CA SER A 136 20.79 -7.83 8.14
C SER A 136 20.70 -9.28 8.61
N ALA A 137 19.81 -10.09 8.02
CA ALA A 137 19.76 -11.53 8.30
C ALA A 137 21.01 -12.26 7.78
N VAL A 138 21.44 -11.93 6.55
CA VAL A 138 22.62 -12.55 5.92
C VAL A 138 23.92 -12.05 6.56
N GLU A 139 23.99 -10.81 7.06
CA GLU A 139 25.11 -10.30 7.88
C GLU A 139 25.37 -11.17 9.12
N GLY A 140 24.38 -11.93 9.60
CA GLY A 140 24.56 -12.93 10.64
C GLY A 140 25.60 -14.00 10.29
N LEU A 141 25.90 -14.23 9.01
CA LEU A 141 26.98 -15.12 8.58
C LEU A 141 28.37 -14.60 8.98
N GLU A 142 28.54 -13.28 9.10
CA GLU A 142 29.82 -12.71 9.56
C GLU A 142 30.16 -13.16 10.98
N ILE A 143 29.13 -13.39 11.81
CA ILE A 143 29.28 -13.88 13.18
C ILE A 143 29.29 -15.42 13.24
N ALA A 144 28.40 -16.08 12.46
CA ALA A 144 28.24 -17.53 12.52
C ALA A 144 29.28 -18.30 11.71
N ALA A 145 29.76 -17.74 10.59
CA ALA A 145 30.72 -18.33 9.68
C ALA A 145 31.56 -17.24 8.98
N PRO A 146 32.55 -16.63 9.65
CA PRO A 146 33.33 -15.47 9.14
C PRO A 146 33.94 -15.68 7.75
N GLN A 147 34.20 -16.94 7.38
CA GLN A 147 34.75 -17.31 6.06
C GLN A 147 33.78 -16.97 4.91
N LEU A 148 32.48 -16.83 5.21
CA LEU A 148 31.45 -16.52 4.24
C LEU A 148 31.13 -15.01 4.17
N SER A 149 31.82 -14.16 4.91
CA SER A 149 31.58 -12.71 4.95
C SER A 149 31.63 -12.05 3.56
N GLN A 150 32.56 -12.50 2.69
CA GLN A 150 32.65 -11.99 1.30
C GLN A 150 31.43 -12.33 0.42
N PHE A 151 30.62 -13.30 0.81
CA PHE A 151 29.43 -13.73 0.07
C PHE A 151 28.13 -13.09 0.57
N VAL A 152 28.15 -12.25 1.61
CA VAL A 152 26.96 -11.60 2.18
C VAL A 152 26.18 -10.85 1.10
N ILE A 153 26.82 -9.97 0.32
CA ILE A 153 26.17 -9.22 -0.75
C ILE A 153 25.67 -10.14 -1.88
N PRO A 154 26.48 -11.06 -2.45
CA PRO A 154 26.01 -12.00 -3.46
C PRO A 154 24.81 -12.85 -3.01
N ILE A 155 24.83 -13.38 -1.78
CA ILE A 155 23.73 -14.18 -1.22
C ILE A 155 22.47 -13.31 -1.08
N THR A 156 22.59 -12.10 -0.53
CA THR A 156 21.48 -11.15 -0.40
C THR A 156 20.85 -10.86 -1.76
N LEU A 157 21.65 -10.55 -2.78
CA LEU A 157 21.16 -10.29 -4.13
C LEU A 157 20.48 -11.53 -4.74
N ALA A 158 21.03 -12.73 -4.53
CA ALA A 158 20.44 -13.97 -5.02
C ALA A 158 19.08 -14.25 -4.37
N ILE A 159 18.94 -14.05 -3.06
CA ILE A 159 17.68 -14.20 -2.31
C ILE A 159 16.63 -13.20 -2.83
N LEU A 160 17.00 -11.92 -2.92
CA LEU A 160 16.10 -10.87 -3.40
C LEU A 160 15.69 -11.09 -4.85
N ALA A 161 16.61 -11.40 -5.76
CA ALA A 161 16.29 -11.72 -7.14
C ALA A 161 15.35 -12.93 -7.22
N GLY A 162 15.62 -14.00 -6.47
CA GLY A 162 14.77 -15.17 -6.37
C GLY A 162 13.35 -14.81 -5.90
N LEU A 163 13.23 -13.97 -4.87
CA LEU A 163 11.96 -13.51 -4.33
C LEU A 163 11.12 -12.79 -5.39
N PHE A 164 11.71 -11.81 -6.10
CA PHE A 164 11.00 -11.06 -7.15
C PHE A 164 10.66 -11.91 -8.38
N LEU A 165 11.48 -12.90 -8.72
CA LEU A 165 11.22 -13.84 -9.83
C LEU A 165 10.04 -14.77 -9.54
N ILE A 166 9.86 -15.19 -8.27
CA ILE A 166 8.76 -16.09 -7.87
C ILE A 166 7.42 -15.36 -7.83
N GLN A 167 7.38 -14.02 -7.67
CA GLN A 167 6.16 -13.22 -7.56
C GLN A 167 5.13 -13.51 -8.67
N ARG A 168 5.59 -13.72 -9.90
CA ARG A 168 4.73 -13.98 -11.07
C ARG A 168 3.88 -15.26 -10.96
N HIS A 169 4.30 -16.22 -10.12
CA HIS A 169 3.60 -17.50 -9.94
C HIS A 169 2.57 -17.46 -8.82
N GLY A 170 2.49 -16.34 -8.10
CA GLY A 170 1.63 -16.18 -6.92
C GLY A 170 2.22 -16.80 -5.65
N THR A 171 1.74 -16.31 -4.53
CA THR A 171 2.24 -16.70 -3.20
C THR A 171 1.28 -17.59 -2.44
N ALA A 172 0.15 -17.99 -3.05
CA ALA A 172 -0.89 -18.78 -2.39
C ALA A 172 -0.39 -20.10 -1.78
N ALA A 173 0.50 -20.80 -2.49
CA ALA A 173 1.05 -22.07 -2.00
C ALA A 173 2.06 -21.87 -0.86
N VAL A 174 2.92 -20.85 -0.98
CA VAL A 174 3.98 -20.53 -0.01
C VAL A 174 3.39 -19.77 1.19
N GLY A 175 2.35 -18.97 0.98
CA GLY A 175 1.68 -18.16 2.00
C GLY A 175 1.13 -18.98 3.17
N LYS A 176 0.75 -20.23 2.93
CA LYS A 176 0.31 -21.16 4.00
C LYS A 176 1.42 -21.47 5.01
N LEU A 177 2.69 -21.36 4.62
CA LEU A 177 3.84 -21.57 5.49
C LEU A 177 4.24 -20.30 6.26
N PHE A 178 3.79 -19.12 5.84
CA PHE A 178 4.20 -17.86 6.46
C PHE A 178 3.79 -17.79 7.93
N GLY A 179 2.56 -18.13 8.26
CA GLY A 179 2.07 -18.16 9.63
C GLY A 179 2.89 -19.07 10.56
N PRO A 180 3.05 -20.35 10.25
CA PRO A 180 3.88 -21.27 11.02
C PRO A 180 5.33 -20.81 11.17
N VAL A 181 6.00 -20.41 10.08
CA VAL A 181 7.41 -19.95 10.11
C VAL A 181 7.56 -18.71 10.98
N MET A 182 6.69 -17.71 10.82
CA MET A 182 6.74 -16.49 11.64
C MET A 182 6.38 -16.76 13.10
N THR A 183 5.49 -17.72 13.38
CA THR A 183 5.21 -18.14 14.77
C THR A 183 6.46 -18.74 15.42
N VAL A 184 7.17 -19.63 14.72
CA VAL A 184 8.45 -20.19 15.21
C VAL A 184 9.49 -19.07 15.40
N TRP A 185 9.54 -18.11 14.47
CA TRP A 185 10.43 -16.96 14.57
C TRP A 185 10.15 -16.13 15.84
N PHE A 186 8.91 -15.72 16.10
CA PHE A 186 8.56 -14.96 17.30
C PHE A 186 8.84 -15.75 18.59
N LEU A 187 8.50 -17.02 18.62
CA LEU A 187 8.82 -17.86 19.77
C LEU A 187 10.35 -17.99 20.00
N ALA A 188 11.13 -18.10 18.94
CA ALA A 188 12.60 -18.11 19.03
C ALA A 188 13.13 -16.76 19.56
N LEU A 189 12.59 -15.63 19.06
CA LEU A 189 12.92 -14.29 19.59
C LEU A 189 12.64 -14.18 21.10
N GLY A 190 11.44 -14.61 21.53
CA GLY A 190 11.06 -14.59 22.93
C GLY A 190 11.92 -15.52 23.81
N ALA A 191 12.18 -16.74 23.34
CA ALA A 191 13.03 -17.70 24.06
C ALA A 191 14.47 -17.21 24.25
N LEU A 192 15.09 -16.68 23.19
CA LEU A 192 16.42 -16.04 23.27
C LEU A 192 16.41 -14.83 24.20
N GLY A 193 15.32 -14.04 24.15
CA GLY A 193 15.13 -12.91 25.04
C GLY A 193 15.14 -13.34 26.50
N VAL A 194 14.33 -14.33 26.86
CA VAL A 194 14.28 -14.88 28.23
C VAL A 194 15.62 -15.46 28.65
N PHE A 195 16.28 -16.23 27.77
CA PHE A 195 17.58 -16.85 28.07
C PHE A 195 18.64 -15.82 28.49
N ASN A 196 18.72 -14.69 27.79
CA ASN A 196 19.68 -13.64 28.13
C ASN A 196 19.18 -12.76 29.29
N LEU A 197 17.89 -12.51 29.40
CA LEU A 197 17.28 -11.71 30.46
C LEU A 197 17.54 -12.29 31.85
N VAL A 198 17.52 -13.62 32.00
CA VAL A 198 17.81 -14.29 33.27
C VAL A 198 19.25 -14.05 33.74
N GLN A 199 20.18 -13.79 32.80
CA GLN A 199 21.58 -13.54 33.12
C GLN A 199 21.87 -12.11 33.63
N ALA A 200 21.02 -11.13 33.26
CA ALA A 200 21.10 -9.75 33.73
C ALA A 200 19.70 -9.16 33.93
N PRO A 201 18.95 -9.59 34.95
CA PRO A 201 17.57 -9.16 35.18
C PRO A 201 17.44 -7.67 35.49
N GLU A 202 18.53 -7.00 35.80
CA GLU A 202 18.57 -5.56 36.03
C GLU A 202 18.06 -4.72 34.88
N ILE A 203 18.15 -5.26 33.63
CA ILE A 203 17.63 -4.58 32.45
C ILE A 203 16.12 -4.31 32.53
N LEU A 204 15.37 -5.05 33.35
CA LEU A 204 13.95 -4.81 33.58
C LEU A 204 13.65 -3.45 34.22
N LYS A 205 14.65 -2.80 34.83
CA LYS A 205 14.52 -1.41 35.30
C LYS A 205 14.14 -0.47 34.14
N ALA A 206 14.52 -0.79 32.90
CA ALA A 206 14.20 0.01 31.71
C ALA A 206 12.69 0.07 31.39
N VAL A 207 11.83 -0.75 32.00
CA VAL A 207 10.37 -0.59 31.95
C VAL A 207 9.94 0.75 32.56
N ASN A 208 10.69 1.26 33.55
CA ASN A 208 10.44 2.58 34.10
C ASN A 208 10.86 3.66 33.11
N PRO A 209 9.92 4.56 32.67
CA PRO A 209 10.21 5.62 31.70
C PRO A 209 11.25 6.63 32.22
N TYR A 210 11.54 6.64 33.50
CA TYR A 210 12.57 7.47 34.13
C TYR A 210 13.92 7.32 33.39
N TYR A 211 14.36 6.08 33.08
CA TYR A 211 15.64 5.86 32.45
C TYR A 211 15.71 6.44 31.02
N GLY A 212 14.63 6.32 30.24
CA GLY A 212 14.54 6.94 28.92
C GLY A 212 14.53 8.47 29.00
N ILE A 213 13.77 9.04 29.94
CA ILE A 213 13.68 10.50 30.14
C ILE A 213 15.02 11.05 30.62
N THR A 214 15.67 10.40 31.60
CA THR A 214 16.98 10.82 32.10
C THR A 214 18.02 10.82 31.00
N PHE A 215 18.06 9.76 30.18
CA PHE A 215 18.94 9.68 29.04
C PHE A 215 18.71 10.81 28.03
N LEU A 216 17.45 11.16 27.73
CA LEU A 216 17.08 12.28 26.86
C LEU A 216 17.50 13.64 27.42
N VAL A 217 17.48 13.81 28.74
CA VAL A 217 17.83 15.08 29.40
C VAL A 217 19.34 15.25 29.57
N GLU A 218 20.04 14.19 30.03
CA GLU A 218 21.47 14.25 30.32
C GLU A 218 22.34 14.22 29.07
N HIS A 219 21.88 13.52 28.01
CA HIS A 219 22.58 13.36 26.74
C HIS A 219 21.77 13.92 25.55
N ALA A 220 21.18 15.11 25.71
CA ALA A 220 20.16 15.64 24.81
C ALA A 220 20.46 15.48 23.31
N LEU A 221 21.68 15.84 22.86
CA LEU A 221 22.04 15.75 21.44
C LEU A 221 22.19 14.28 20.97
N GLN A 222 22.97 13.48 21.72
CA GLN A 222 23.18 12.06 21.39
C GLN A 222 21.87 11.28 21.47
N ALA A 223 21.09 11.48 22.52
CA ALA A 223 19.79 10.84 22.68
C ALA A 223 18.79 11.23 21.58
N PHE A 224 18.86 12.47 21.09
CA PHE A 224 18.04 12.91 19.96
C PHE A 224 18.47 12.21 18.64
N ILE A 225 19.77 12.05 18.40
CA ILE A 225 20.28 11.27 17.25
C ILE A 225 19.84 9.81 17.35
N VAL A 226 20.01 9.20 18.55
CA VAL A 226 19.58 7.82 18.82
C VAL A 226 18.08 7.62 18.69
N LEU A 227 17.28 8.65 18.99
CA LEU A 227 15.84 8.59 18.77
C LEU A 227 15.51 8.28 17.29
N GLY A 228 16.33 8.75 16.35
CA GLY A 228 16.25 8.38 14.93
C GLY A 228 16.56 6.91 14.67
N SER A 229 17.31 6.22 15.54
CA SER A 229 17.57 4.77 15.46
C SER A 229 16.55 3.95 16.27
N VAL A 230 16.11 4.46 17.43
CA VAL A 230 14.99 3.91 18.21
C VAL A 230 13.73 3.76 17.34
N PHE A 231 13.54 4.69 16.41
CA PHE A 231 12.45 4.62 15.45
C PHE A 231 12.38 3.28 14.69
N LEU A 232 13.50 2.62 14.43
CA LEU A 232 13.56 1.38 13.66
C LEU A 232 12.74 0.22 14.26
N VAL A 233 12.44 0.25 15.58
CA VAL A 233 11.54 -0.75 16.18
C VAL A 233 10.07 -0.54 15.82
N LEU A 234 9.74 0.60 15.22
CA LEU A 234 8.38 0.98 14.81
C LEU A 234 8.12 0.68 13.33
N THR A 235 9.14 0.24 12.60
CA THR A 235 9.00 -0.17 11.20
C THR A 235 7.96 -1.29 11.08
N GLY A 236 7.17 -1.27 10.00
CA GLY A 236 6.05 -2.19 9.85
C GLY A 236 4.76 -1.80 10.59
N ALA A 237 4.76 -0.74 11.43
CA ALA A 237 3.53 -0.28 12.08
C ALA A 237 2.48 0.20 11.06
N GLU A 238 2.90 0.83 9.98
CA GLU A 238 2.02 1.23 8.87
C GLU A 238 1.44 0.02 8.13
N ALA A 239 2.23 -1.04 7.96
CA ALA A 239 1.78 -2.28 7.35
C ALA A 239 0.62 -2.94 8.12
N LEU A 240 0.60 -2.84 9.46
CA LEU A 240 -0.53 -3.31 10.29
C LEU A 240 -1.85 -2.68 9.85
N TYR A 241 -1.80 -1.41 9.49
CA TYR A 241 -2.98 -0.66 9.06
C TYR A 241 -3.34 -0.94 7.60
N VAL A 242 -2.36 -1.10 6.72
CA VAL A 242 -2.59 -1.45 5.29
C VAL A 242 -3.22 -2.84 5.16
N ASP A 243 -2.71 -3.83 5.90
CA ASP A 243 -3.15 -5.22 5.81
C ASP A 243 -4.44 -5.51 6.59
N MET A 244 -5.00 -4.52 7.27
CA MET A 244 -6.26 -4.66 7.99
C MET A 244 -7.40 -5.14 7.07
N GLY A 245 -7.39 -4.78 5.79
CA GLY A 245 -8.38 -5.20 4.82
C GLY A 245 -8.37 -6.70 4.52
N HIS A 246 -7.25 -7.39 4.75
CA HIS A 246 -7.11 -8.81 4.47
C HIS A 246 -7.47 -9.70 5.67
N PHE A 247 -7.13 -9.27 6.88
CA PHE A 247 -7.26 -10.09 8.09
C PHE A 247 -8.29 -9.55 9.08
N GLY A 248 -8.69 -8.28 8.96
CA GLY A 248 -9.53 -7.58 9.91
C GLY A 248 -8.78 -7.10 11.16
N ALA A 249 -9.31 -6.08 11.83
CA ALA A 249 -8.66 -5.46 13.00
C ALA A 249 -8.55 -6.40 14.20
N ARG A 250 -9.53 -7.29 14.42
CA ARG A 250 -9.56 -8.18 15.61
C ARG A 250 -8.46 -9.25 15.59
N PRO A 251 -8.24 -10.01 14.50
CA PRO A 251 -7.13 -10.96 14.42
C PRO A 251 -5.76 -10.30 14.58
N ILE A 252 -5.54 -9.13 13.97
CA ILE A 252 -4.29 -8.38 14.10
C ILE A 252 -4.07 -7.98 15.57
N ARG A 253 -5.06 -7.41 16.26
CA ARG A 253 -4.96 -7.07 17.69
C ARG A 253 -4.61 -8.27 18.56
N LEU A 254 -5.26 -9.40 18.32
CA LEU A 254 -4.98 -10.64 19.07
C LEU A 254 -3.56 -11.12 18.83
N GLY A 255 -3.11 -11.18 17.56
CA GLY A 255 -1.74 -11.56 17.22
C GLY A 255 -0.70 -10.65 17.87
N TRP A 256 -0.95 -9.33 17.84
CA TRP A 256 -0.07 -8.34 18.46
C TRP A 256 0.09 -8.54 19.96
N PHE A 257 -1.01 -8.49 20.71
CA PHE A 257 -0.93 -8.49 22.17
C PHE A 257 -0.59 -9.86 22.79
N ILE A 258 -0.97 -10.97 22.11
CA ILE A 258 -0.75 -12.32 22.66
C ILE A 258 0.65 -12.85 22.34
N LEU A 259 1.16 -12.61 21.13
CA LEU A 259 2.38 -13.25 20.66
C LEU A 259 3.48 -12.23 20.29
N VAL A 260 3.18 -11.33 19.36
CA VAL A 260 4.22 -10.56 18.67
C VAL A 260 4.88 -9.55 19.62
N MET A 261 4.09 -8.68 20.26
CA MET A 261 4.60 -7.67 21.20
C MET A 261 5.36 -8.28 22.36
N PRO A 262 4.84 -9.31 23.09
CA PRO A 262 5.60 -9.94 24.17
C PRO A 262 6.93 -10.53 23.72
N CYS A 263 6.96 -11.23 22.59
CA CYS A 263 8.19 -11.84 22.08
C CYS A 263 9.21 -10.79 21.63
N LEU A 264 8.78 -9.71 20.97
CA LEU A 264 9.67 -8.60 20.60
C LEU A 264 10.24 -7.89 21.83
N MET A 265 9.39 -7.59 22.82
CA MET A 265 9.84 -6.96 24.07
C MET A 265 10.88 -7.82 24.79
N LEU A 266 10.58 -9.11 24.96
CA LEU A 266 11.53 -10.04 25.58
C LEU A 266 12.85 -10.06 24.81
N ASN A 267 12.80 -10.03 23.48
CA ASN A 267 14.01 -10.02 22.66
C ASN A 267 14.85 -8.74 22.87
N TYR A 268 14.23 -7.55 22.82
CA TYR A 268 14.96 -6.29 23.06
C TYR A 268 15.54 -6.20 24.48
N PHE A 269 14.79 -6.64 25.49
CA PHE A 269 15.32 -6.74 26.86
C PHE A 269 16.48 -7.76 26.94
N GLY A 270 16.37 -8.90 26.23
CA GLY A 270 17.44 -9.90 26.16
C GLY A 270 18.71 -9.38 25.49
N GLN A 271 18.56 -8.63 24.38
CA GLN A 271 19.68 -7.95 23.74
C GLN A 271 20.33 -6.93 24.67
N GLY A 272 19.51 -6.13 25.39
CA GLY A 272 20.00 -5.20 26.41
C GLY A 272 20.72 -5.89 27.57
N ALA A 273 20.19 -7.02 28.05
CA ALA A 273 20.81 -7.83 29.09
C ALA A 273 22.17 -8.38 28.66
N MET A 274 22.25 -8.87 27.42
CA MET A 274 23.53 -9.33 26.83
C MET A 274 24.54 -8.18 26.76
N LEU A 275 24.12 -6.98 26.34
CA LEU A 275 24.99 -5.81 26.27
C LEU A 275 25.50 -5.35 27.63
N LEU A 276 24.70 -5.45 28.71
CA LEU A 276 25.16 -5.15 30.07
C LEU A 276 26.32 -6.09 30.50
N ASN A 277 26.27 -7.36 30.11
CA ASN A 277 27.29 -8.35 30.42
C ASN A 277 28.47 -8.31 29.46
N ASN A 278 28.26 -7.97 28.20
CA ASN A 278 29.27 -7.96 27.14
C ASN A 278 29.16 -6.72 26.26
N PRO A 279 29.80 -5.61 26.63
CA PRO A 279 29.78 -4.36 25.85
C PRO A 279 30.27 -4.50 24.40
N ALA A 280 31.21 -5.42 24.14
CA ALA A 280 31.70 -5.67 22.79
C ALA A 280 30.64 -6.27 21.86
N GLY A 281 29.54 -6.77 22.43
CA GLY A 281 28.39 -7.27 21.68
C GLY A 281 27.59 -6.22 20.89
N ALA A 282 27.90 -4.93 21.06
CA ALA A 282 27.21 -3.83 20.37
C ALA A 282 27.37 -3.87 18.84
N GLU A 283 28.40 -4.55 18.31
CA GLU A 283 28.60 -4.71 16.87
C GLU A 283 27.49 -5.53 16.19
N ASN A 284 26.95 -6.54 16.86
CA ASN A 284 25.81 -7.30 16.39
C ASN A 284 25.04 -7.94 17.56
N PRO A 285 24.24 -7.17 18.30
CA PRO A 285 23.61 -7.63 19.54
C PRO A 285 22.74 -8.87 19.32
N PHE A 286 22.00 -8.93 18.20
CA PHE A 286 21.09 -10.02 17.92
C PHE A 286 21.81 -11.36 17.75
N PHE A 287 22.81 -11.46 16.86
CA PHE A 287 23.47 -12.75 16.62
C PHE A 287 24.45 -13.13 17.72
N LEU A 288 24.98 -12.17 18.46
CA LEU A 288 25.87 -12.44 19.59
C LEU A 288 25.14 -12.92 20.85
N MET A 289 23.84 -12.60 21.00
CA MET A 289 23.02 -13.18 22.08
C MET A 289 22.65 -14.65 21.83
N VAL A 290 22.83 -15.15 20.59
CA VAL A 290 22.51 -16.53 20.21
C VAL A 290 23.68 -17.45 20.62
N PRO A 291 23.42 -18.60 21.30
CA PRO A 291 24.42 -19.61 21.56
C PRO A 291 25.12 -20.08 20.28
N GLU A 292 26.43 -20.33 20.31
CA GLU A 292 27.24 -20.63 19.10
C GLU A 292 26.67 -21.76 18.25
N LEU A 293 26.21 -22.84 18.89
CA LEU A 293 25.63 -24.00 18.21
C LEU A 293 24.37 -23.64 17.40
N LEU A 294 23.62 -22.63 17.82
CA LEU A 294 22.35 -22.23 17.22
C LEU A 294 22.49 -21.05 16.24
N ARG A 295 23.68 -20.46 16.06
CA ARG A 295 23.87 -19.28 15.20
C ARG A 295 23.49 -19.56 13.74
N ILE A 296 23.95 -20.67 13.15
CA ILE A 296 23.63 -21.01 11.75
C ILE A 296 22.13 -21.31 11.58
N PRO A 297 21.48 -22.16 12.39
CA PRO A 297 20.02 -22.31 12.37
C PRO A 297 19.27 -20.99 12.51
N MET A 298 19.76 -20.08 13.36
CA MET A 298 19.13 -18.77 13.56
C MET A 298 19.28 -17.86 12.33
N VAL A 299 20.43 -17.86 11.65
CA VAL A 299 20.61 -17.13 10.37
C VAL A 299 19.62 -17.65 9.31
N LEU A 300 19.46 -18.96 9.21
CA LEU A 300 18.50 -19.55 8.26
C LEU A 300 17.05 -19.16 8.60
N LEU A 301 16.68 -19.24 9.88
CA LEU A 301 15.34 -18.86 10.34
C LEU A 301 15.09 -17.35 10.14
N ALA A 302 16.07 -16.49 10.46
CA ALA A 302 16.03 -15.06 10.20
C ALA A 302 15.89 -14.75 8.71
N THR A 303 16.63 -15.45 7.86
CA THR A 303 16.53 -15.30 6.40
C THR A 303 15.13 -15.68 5.91
N CYS A 304 14.54 -16.77 6.38
CA CYS A 304 13.16 -17.13 6.05
C CYS A 304 12.17 -16.05 6.52
N ALA A 305 12.33 -15.53 7.73
CA ALA A 305 11.49 -14.47 8.27
C ALA A 305 11.59 -13.19 7.44
N THR A 306 12.80 -12.78 7.02
CA THR A 306 13.03 -11.57 6.21
C THR A 306 12.53 -11.71 4.77
N VAL A 307 12.56 -12.90 4.19
CA VAL A 307 11.94 -13.21 2.90
C VAL A 307 10.41 -13.04 2.99
N ILE A 308 9.80 -13.52 4.08
CA ILE A 308 8.37 -13.37 4.33
C ILE A 308 8.01 -11.90 4.54
N ALA A 309 8.79 -11.16 5.35
CA ALA A 309 8.63 -9.72 5.57
C ALA A 309 8.69 -8.94 4.24
N SER A 310 9.70 -9.22 3.43
CA SER A 310 9.87 -8.61 2.11
C SER A 310 8.69 -8.89 1.19
N GLN A 311 8.18 -10.12 1.22
CA GLN A 311 7.00 -10.53 0.44
C GLN A 311 5.75 -9.71 0.82
N ALA A 312 5.51 -9.49 2.10
CA ALA A 312 4.39 -8.71 2.59
C ALA A 312 4.43 -7.27 2.09
N VAL A 313 5.58 -6.62 2.19
CA VAL A 313 5.76 -5.22 1.74
C VAL A 313 5.64 -5.08 0.22
N ILE A 314 6.18 -6.03 -0.56
CA ILE A 314 6.02 -6.07 -2.03
C ILE A 314 4.53 -6.20 -2.40
N SER A 315 3.80 -7.08 -1.75
CA SER A 315 2.35 -7.25 -1.96
C SER A 315 1.57 -5.99 -1.57
N GLY A 316 1.97 -5.33 -0.48
CA GLY A 316 1.45 -4.03 -0.07
C GLY A 316 1.64 -2.94 -1.14
N ALA A 317 2.79 -2.89 -1.79
CA ALA A 317 3.05 -1.97 -2.89
C ALA A 317 2.16 -2.23 -4.12
N TYR A 318 1.86 -3.51 -4.42
CA TYR A 318 0.92 -3.84 -5.49
C TYR A 318 -0.50 -3.40 -5.14
N SER A 319 -0.95 -3.67 -3.91
CA SER A 319 -2.29 -3.26 -3.42
C SER A 319 -2.45 -1.75 -3.45
N LEU A 320 -1.44 -1.01 -2.97
CA LEU A 320 -1.41 0.45 -3.02
C LEU A 320 -1.47 0.98 -4.46
N THR A 321 -0.71 0.37 -5.38
CA THR A 321 -0.72 0.74 -6.81
C THR A 321 -2.10 0.50 -7.42
N SER A 322 -2.73 -0.63 -7.11
CA SER A 322 -4.08 -0.94 -7.59
C SER A 322 -5.11 0.07 -7.08
N GLN A 323 -5.07 0.42 -5.79
CA GLN A 323 -5.91 1.47 -5.21
C GLN A 323 -5.67 2.83 -5.89
N ALA A 324 -4.40 3.20 -6.14
CA ALA A 324 -4.07 4.45 -6.84
C ALA A 324 -4.59 4.49 -8.28
N ILE A 325 -4.58 3.36 -9.00
CA ILE A 325 -5.17 3.24 -10.34
C ILE A 325 -6.69 3.44 -10.28
N GLN A 326 -7.38 2.75 -9.38
CA GLN A 326 -8.83 2.81 -9.25
C GLN A 326 -9.31 4.20 -8.79
N LEU A 327 -8.59 4.83 -7.87
CA LEU A 327 -8.85 6.22 -7.45
C LEU A 327 -8.46 7.26 -8.52
N GLY A 328 -7.84 6.83 -9.62
CA GLY A 328 -7.52 7.67 -10.77
C GLY A 328 -6.24 8.50 -10.64
N PHE A 329 -5.33 8.14 -9.75
CA PHE A 329 -4.03 8.78 -9.56
C PHE A 329 -2.91 8.16 -10.41
N LEU A 330 -3.13 6.98 -11.01
CA LEU A 330 -2.22 6.32 -11.92
C LEU A 330 -2.93 5.90 -13.22
N PRO A 331 -2.19 5.75 -14.33
CA PRO A 331 -2.73 5.15 -15.53
C PRO A 331 -3.14 3.70 -15.27
N ARG A 332 -4.08 3.20 -16.06
CA ARG A 332 -4.45 1.79 -16.03
C ARG A 332 -3.23 0.94 -16.35
N MET A 333 -2.95 -0.06 -15.52
CA MET A 333 -1.87 -1.03 -15.70
C MET A 333 -2.46 -2.43 -15.82
N ARG A 334 -1.71 -3.34 -16.44
CA ARG A 334 -2.11 -4.74 -16.50
C ARG A 334 -1.94 -5.39 -15.13
N VAL A 335 -3.05 -5.69 -14.47
CA VAL A 335 -3.11 -6.44 -13.21
C VAL A 335 -3.29 -7.92 -13.56
N ARG A 336 -2.51 -8.81 -12.93
CA ARG A 336 -2.69 -10.26 -13.02
C ARG A 336 -3.12 -10.78 -11.65
N TYR A 337 -4.24 -11.48 -11.63
CA TYR A 337 -4.69 -12.19 -10.42
C TYR A 337 -3.94 -13.51 -10.33
N THR A 338 -3.26 -13.74 -9.21
CA THR A 338 -2.43 -14.93 -9.00
C THR A 338 -3.15 -16.03 -8.23
N SER A 339 -4.31 -15.74 -7.65
CA SER A 339 -5.18 -16.72 -6.99
C SER A 339 -6.64 -16.50 -7.40
N ALA A 340 -7.35 -17.59 -7.68
CA ALA A 340 -8.79 -17.57 -7.91
C ALA A 340 -9.61 -17.62 -6.59
N ALA A 341 -8.98 -18.07 -5.50
CA ALA A 341 -9.64 -18.29 -4.20
C ALA A 341 -9.44 -17.11 -3.23
N GLU A 342 -8.36 -16.35 -3.37
CA GLU A 342 -8.05 -15.22 -2.50
C GLU A 342 -8.14 -13.91 -3.29
N ILE A 343 -9.25 -13.21 -3.10
CA ILE A 343 -9.48 -11.88 -3.67
C ILE A 343 -8.47 -10.92 -3.03
N GLY A 344 -7.49 -10.45 -3.80
CA GLY A 344 -6.45 -9.51 -3.31
C GLY A 344 -5.02 -9.93 -3.60
N GLN A 345 -4.76 -11.18 -4.00
CA GLN A 345 -3.45 -11.56 -4.49
C GLN A 345 -3.26 -11.10 -5.94
N ILE A 346 -2.72 -9.91 -6.08
CA ILE A 346 -2.46 -9.28 -7.37
C ILE A 346 -0.96 -9.21 -7.67
N TYR A 347 -0.62 -9.27 -8.95
CA TYR A 347 0.72 -9.11 -9.46
C TYR A 347 0.75 -8.01 -10.53
N LEU A 348 1.61 -7.04 -10.33
CA LEU A 348 1.84 -5.91 -11.25
C LEU A 348 3.26 -6.02 -11.83
N PRO A 349 3.43 -6.53 -13.07
CA PRO A 349 4.75 -6.78 -13.65
C PRO A 349 5.66 -5.55 -13.65
N VAL A 350 5.12 -4.38 -14.02
CA VAL A 350 5.89 -3.13 -14.11
C VAL A 350 6.44 -2.73 -12.73
N VAL A 351 5.59 -2.77 -11.71
CA VAL A 351 5.99 -2.42 -10.33
C VAL A 351 7.00 -3.43 -9.80
N ASN A 352 6.79 -4.72 -10.04
CA ASN A 352 7.71 -5.77 -9.62
C ASN A 352 9.13 -5.58 -10.15
N TRP A 353 9.27 -5.37 -11.46
CA TRP A 353 10.59 -5.19 -12.06
C TRP A 353 11.24 -3.86 -11.66
N MET A 354 10.45 -2.81 -11.52
CA MET A 354 10.94 -1.52 -11.02
C MET A 354 11.47 -1.65 -9.60
N LEU A 355 10.70 -2.29 -8.70
CA LEU A 355 11.15 -2.53 -7.32
C LEU A 355 12.41 -3.39 -7.29
N LEU A 356 12.48 -4.48 -8.08
CA LEU A 356 13.69 -5.32 -8.15
C LEU A 356 14.94 -4.51 -8.50
N VAL A 357 14.86 -3.70 -9.56
CA VAL A 357 16.00 -2.88 -10.01
C VAL A 357 16.42 -1.90 -8.91
N LEU A 358 15.45 -1.24 -8.27
CA LEU A 358 15.72 -0.29 -7.19
C LEU A 358 16.30 -0.97 -5.95
N VAL A 359 15.77 -2.13 -5.54
CA VAL A 359 16.27 -2.91 -4.40
C VAL A 359 17.71 -3.37 -4.65
N ILE A 360 18.01 -3.90 -5.85
CA ILE A 360 19.39 -4.29 -6.22
C ILE A 360 20.32 -3.07 -6.18
N ALA A 361 19.89 -1.94 -6.77
CA ALA A 361 20.69 -0.72 -6.77
C ALA A 361 20.98 -0.23 -5.34
N VAL A 362 20.01 -0.30 -4.45
CA VAL A 362 20.15 0.08 -3.03
C VAL A 362 21.12 -0.85 -2.30
N VAL A 363 20.99 -2.17 -2.44
CA VAL A 363 21.90 -3.13 -1.80
C VAL A 363 23.36 -2.93 -2.27
N ILE A 364 23.56 -2.70 -3.57
CA ILE A 364 24.92 -2.48 -4.13
C ILE A 364 25.50 -1.12 -3.67
N SER A 365 24.65 -0.08 -3.53
CA SER A 365 25.09 1.27 -3.16
C SER A 365 25.44 1.36 -1.68
N PHE A 366 24.58 0.84 -0.80
CA PHE A 366 24.72 0.99 0.65
C PHE A 366 25.57 -0.12 1.29
N LYS A 367 25.57 -1.33 0.77
CA LYS A 367 26.39 -2.50 1.14
C LYS A 367 26.23 -3.03 2.56
N LYS A 368 25.80 -2.23 3.54
CA LYS A 368 25.61 -2.59 4.95
C LYS A 368 24.23 -2.21 5.42
N SER A 369 23.66 -3.00 6.34
CA SER A 369 22.35 -2.72 6.93
C SER A 369 22.31 -1.41 7.73
N GLU A 370 23.43 -1.01 8.36
CA GLU A 370 23.58 0.27 9.07
C GLU A 370 23.32 1.47 8.16
N ASN A 371 23.92 1.49 6.96
CA ASN A 371 23.72 2.57 6.00
C ASN A 371 22.27 2.64 5.49
N LEU A 372 21.61 1.48 5.36
CA LEU A 372 20.21 1.40 4.98
C LEU A 372 19.28 1.87 6.10
N ALA A 373 19.65 1.67 7.36
CA ALA A 373 18.89 2.11 8.51
C ALA A 373 18.73 3.64 8.55
N ALA A 374 19.79 4.39 8.17
CA ALA A 374 19.73 5.84 8.04
C ALA A 374 18.75 6.30 6.95
N ALA A 375 18.69 5.56 5.83
CA ALA A 375 17.74 5.84 4.75
C ALA A 375 16.29 5.52 5.14
N TYR A 376 16.05 4.52 5.95
CA TYR A 376 14.73 3.98 6.25
C TYR A 376 13.84 4.96 7.03
N GLY A 377 14.41 5.58 8.06
CA GLY A 377 13.64 6.34 9.04
C GLY A 377 12.79 7.48 8.48
N ILE A 378 13.30 8.22 7.48
CA ILE A 378 12.61 9.41 6.98
C ILE A 378 11.31 9.10 6.21
N ALA A 379 11.28 7.98 5.45
CA ALA A 379 10.09 7.59 4.70
C ALA A 379 8.93 7.27 5.64
N VAL A 380 9.17 6.40 6.62
CA VAL A 380 8.15 5.91 7.52
C VAL A 380 7.72 7.00 8.51
N THR A 381 8.63 7.82 9.05
CA THR A 381 8.25 8.95 9.94
C THR A 381 7.42 10.00 9.21
N THR A 382 7.69 10.25 7.92
CA THR A 382 6.86 11.12 7.08
C THR A 382 5.43 10.57 6.97
N THR A 383 5.29 9.29 6.67
CA THR A 383 3.98 8.62 6.59
C THR A 383 3.26 8.64 7.93
N MET A 384 3.97 8.43 9.05
CA MET A 384 3.41 8.50 10.41
C MET A 384 2.82 9.86 10.74
N VAL A 385 3.51 10.95 10.40
CA VAL A 385 3.00 12.33 10.60
C VAL A 385 1.73 12.55 9.76
N ILE A 386 1.73 12.12 8.50
CA ILE A 386 0.57 12.24 7.61
C ILE A 386 -0.61 11.42 8.14
N THR A 387 -0.38 10.19 8.55
CA THR A 387 -1.42 9.31 9.13
C THR A 387 -2.01 9.94 10.39
N THR A 388 -1.21 10.58 11.24
CA THR A 388 -1.69 11.28 12.44
C THR A 388 -2.55 12.49 12.07
N ILE A 389 -2.15 13.30 11.09
CA ILE A 389 -2.96 14.43 10.61
C ILE A 389 -4.31 13.93 10.07
N LEU A 390 -4.29 12.95 9.17
CA LEU A 390 -5.52 12.40 8.58
C LEU A 390 -6.41 11.74 9.65
N SER A 391 -5.84 10.97 10.60
CA SER A 391 -6.57 10.34 11.70
C SER A 391 -7.20 11.37 12.62
N THR A 392 -6.52 12.50 12.90
CA THR A 392 -7.08 13.60 13.70
C THR A 392 -8.32 14.20 13.04
N VAL A 393 -8.28 14.38 11.70
CA VAL A 393 -9.46 14.84 10.95
C VAL A 393 -10.57 13.78 10.97
N CYS A 394 -10.21 12.47 10.86
CA CYS A 394 -11.16 11.37 10.99
C CYS A 394 -11.84 11.34 12.37
N MET A 395 -11.09 11.45 13.46
CA MET A 395 -11.62 11.52 14.83
C MET A 395 -12.65 12.65 14.98
N ARG A 396 -12.37 13.81 14.37
CA ARG A 396 -13.25 14.98 14.46
C ARG A 396 -14.50 14.84 13.58
N ASN A 397 -14.33 14.47 12.33
CA ASN A 397 -15.38 14.53 11.32
C ASN A 397 -16.20 13.24 11.20
N VAL A 398 -15.52 12.07 11.26
CA VAL A 398 -16.16 10.76 11.11
C VAL A 398 -16.67 10.26 12.45
N TRP A 399 -15.81 10.21 13.49
CA TRP A 399 -16.20 9.72 14.81
C TRP A 399 -16.91 10.77 15.65
N LYS A 400 -16.88 12.04 15.23
CA LYS A 400 -17.56 13.17 15.90
C LYS A 400 -17.15 13.36 17.37
N TRP A 401 -15.89 13.05 17.71
CA TRP A 401 -15.36 13.20 19.05
C TRP A 401 -15.29 14.67 19.47
N ASN A 402 -15.25 14.88 20.79
CA ASN A 402 -15.11 16.22 21.37
C ASN A 402 -13.85 16.92 20.81
N PRO A 403 -13.95 18.18 20.31
CA PRO A 403 -12.82 18.89 19.72
C PRO A 403 -11.61 19.01 20.66
N ALA A 404 -11.83 19.25 21.95
CA ALA A 404 -10.74 19.36 22.93
C ALA A 404 -9.99 18.03 23.09
N LEU A 405 -10.73 16.90 23.16
CA LEU A 405 -10.12 15.56 23.22
C LEU A 405 -9.33 15.26 21.95
N VAL A 406 -9.89 15.57 20.78
CA VAL A 406 -9.21 15.39 19.49
C VAL A 406 -7.94 16.24 19.40
N ALA A 407 -7.99 17.49 19.86
CA ALA A 407 -6.84 18.38 19.90
C ALA A 407 -5.73 17.84 20.81
N VAL A 408 -6.08 17.38 22.01
CA VAL A 408 -5.10 16.83 22.97
C VAL A 408 -4.47 15.54 22.44
N LEU A 409 -5.27 14.57 21.98
CA LEU A 409 -4.75 13.31 21.45
C LEU A 409 -3.96 13.52 20.15
N GLY A 410 -4.48 14.34 19.24
CA GLY A 410 -3.80 14.67 17.99
C GLY A 410 -2.47 15.38 18.24
N ALA A 411 -2.43 16.34 19.19
CA ALA A 411 -1.20 17.01 19.57
C ALA A 411 -0.21 16.05 20.23
N ALA A 412 -0.66 15.16 21.14
CA ALA A 412 0.20 14.19 21.79
C ALA A 412 0.86 13.24 20.77
N PHE A 413 0.08 12.66 19.85
CA PHE A 413 0.64 11.80 18.79
C PHE A 413 1.53 12.59 17.84
N LEU A 414 1.16 13.82 17.48
CA LEU A 414 1.94 14.64 16.57
C LEU A 414 3.29 15.05 17.19
N VAL A 415 3.36 15.33 18.50
CA VAL A 415 4.62 15.61 19.19
C VAL A 415 5.56 14.41 19.09
N VAL A 416 5.06 13.20 19.35
CA VAL A 416 5.86 11.99 19.25
C VAL A 416 6.35 11.77 17.80
N ASP A 417 5.45 11.88 16.81
CA ASP A 417 5.80 11.67 15.42
C ASP A 417 6.79 12.73 14.91
N LEU A 418 6.59 14.00 15.27
CA LEU A 418 7.49 15.07 14.87
C LEU A 418 8.88 14.94 15.53
N SER A 419 8.95 14.40 16.75
CA SER A 419 10.23 14.11 17.41
C SER A 419 11.02 13.05 16.63
N PHE A 420 10.37 11.96 16.24
CA PHE A 420 10.98 10.93 15.39
C PHE A 420 11.31 11.47 13.99
N PHE A 421 10.42 12.23 13.38
CA PHE A 421 10.65 12.84 12.08
C PHE A 421 11.86 13.79 12.10
N ALA A 422 11.93 14.68 13.10
CA ALA A 422 13.02 15.63 13.24
C ALA A 422 14.36 14.92 13.50
N ALA A 423 14.38 13.85 14.29
CA ALA A 423 15.57 13.04 14.52
C ALA A 423 16.05 12.35 13.22
N ASN A 424 15.13 11.81 12.42
CA ASN A 424 15.46 11.20 11.13
C ASN A 424 15.81 12.24 10.04
N LEU A 425 15.36 13.48 10.17
CA LEU A 425 15.73 14.56 9.25
C LEU A 425 17.23 14.86 9.29
N LEU A 426 17.91 14.65 10.43
CA LEU A 426 19.36 14.77 10.55
C LEU A 426 20.10 13.73 9.68
N LYS A 427 19.52 12.58 9.48
CA LYS A 427 20.09 11.47 8.68
C LYS A 427 19.83 11.59 7.16
N VAL A 428 19.22 12.69 6.70
CA VAL A 428 18.92 12.86 5.26
C VAL A 428 20.20 12.86 4.41
N ALA A 429 21.26 13.49 4.87
CA ALA A 429 22.55 13.51 4.15
C ALA A 429 23.24 12.12 4.12
N GLU A 430 23.01 11.28 5.13
CA GLU A 430 23.62 9.97 5.29
C GLU A 430 22.92 8.86 4.49
N GLY A 431 21.74 9.14 3.89
CA GLY A 431 21.00 8.18 3.08
C GLY A 431 19.50 8.47 2.97
N GLY A 432 18.93 9.27 3.88
CA GLY A 432 17.51 9.61 3.90
C GLY A 432 17.03 10.42 2.67
N TRP A 433 17.94 10.98 1.89
CA TRP A 433 17.63 11.63 0.62
C TRP A 433 17.03 10.66 -0.41
N PHE A 434 17.42 9.37 -0.37
CA PHE A 434 17.00 8.38 -1.36
C PHE A 434 15.47 8.13 -1.34
N PRO A 435 14.85 7.74 -0.21
CA PRO A 435 13.39 7.56 -0.16
C PRO A 435 12.61 8.85 -0.39
N LEU A 436 13.15 10.01 0.01
CA LEU A 436 12.54 11.31 -0.31
C LEU A 436 12.53 11.57 -1.81
N LEU A 437 13.64 11.30 -2.50
CA LEU A 437 13.73 11.44 -3.95
C LEU A 437 12.74 10.49 -4.65
N LEU A 438 12.70 9.22 -4.23
CA LEU A 438 11.82 8.21 -4.81
C LEU A 438 10.35 8.57 -4.57
N GLY A 439 9.96 8.88 -3.33
CA GLY A 439 8.59 9.25 -2.97
C GLY A 439 8.17 10.57 -3.63
N SER A 440 9.05 11.57 -3.70
CA SER A 440 8.76 12.84 -4.39
C SER A 440 8.61 12.63 -5.89
N SER A 441 9.41 11.76 -6.51
CA SER A 441 9.29 11.40 -7.93
C SER A 441 7.97 10.68 -8.20
N ALA A 442 7.60 9.71 -7.36
CA ALA A 442 6.32 9.03 -7.43
C ALA A 442 5.15 10.04 -7.26
N PHE A 443 5.21 10.90 -6.26
CA PHE A 443 4.22 11.96 -6.04
C PHE A 443 4.06 12.87 -7.26
N PHE A 444 5.18 13.29 -7.84
CA PHE A 444 5.18 14.11 -9.04
C PHE A 444 4.48 13.40 -10.22
N LEU A 445 4.74 12.10 -10.43
CA LEU A 445 4.08 11.30 -11.47
C LEU A 445 2.58 11.16 -11.22
N LEU A 446 2.17 10.83 -9.98
CA LEU A 446 0.75 10.72 -9.61
C LEU A 446 0.01 12.06 -9.80
N MET A 447 0.61 13.16 -9.35
CA MET A 447 0.02 14.49 -9.50
C MET A 447 0.01 14.97 -10.96
N THR A 448 0.96 14.55 -11.77
CA THR A 448 0.95 14.83 -13.22
C THR A 448 -0.20 14.11 -13.90
N TRP A 449 -0.37 12.82 -13.57
CA TRP A 449 -1.50 12.03 -14.08
C TRP A 449 -2.85 12.61 -13.66
N TYR A 450 -3.03 12.90 -12.37
CA TYR A 450 -4.25 13.49 -11.85
C TYR A 450 -4.60 14.83 -12.53
N SER A 451 -3.61 15.72 -12.67
CA SER A 451 -3.78 17.02 -13.31
C SER A 451 -4.10 16.87 -14.80
N GLY A 452 -3.39 16.00 -15.51
CA GLY A 452 -3.62 15.71 -16.93
C GLY A 452 -5.01 15.13 -17.20
N ARG A 453 -5.45 14.17 -16.38
CA ARG A 453 -6.81 13.63 -16.48
C ARG A 453 -7.89 14.70 -16.23
N LYS A 454 -7.66 15.57 -15.26
CA LYS A 454 -8.58 16.68 -14.98
C LYS A 454 -8.66 17.64 -16.18
N LEU A 455 -7.54 17.96 -16.80
CA LEU A 455 -7.48 18.83 -17.98
C LEU A 455 -8.16 18.15 -19.18
N LEU A 456 -7.82 16.89 -19.46
CA LEU A 456 -8.44 16.10 -20.53
C LEU A 456 -9.97 16.06 -20.38
N ARG A 457 -10.47 15.80 -19.16
CA ARG A 457 -11.91 15.81 -18.88
C ARG A 457 -12.54 17.19 -19.10
N ALA A 458 -11.86 18.26 -18.72
CA ALA A 458 -12.37 19.62 -18.94
C ALA A 458 -12.49 19.91 -20.44
N ARG A 459 -11.51 19.57 -21.25
CA ARG A 459 -11.54 19.72 -22.72
C ARG A 459 -12.66 18.90 -23.35
N SER A 460 -12.79 17.63 -22.97
CA SER A 460 -13.87 16.77 -23.49
C SER A 460 -15.28 17.28 -23.13
N LEU A 461 -15.40 18.09 -22.06
CA LEU A 461 -16.69 18.69 -21.69
C LEU A 461 -16.93 20.02 -22.43
N GLU A 462 -15.90 20.83 -22.68
CA GLU A 462 -16.01 22.11 -23.42
C GLU A 462 -16.51 21.87 -24.85
N ASP A 463 -16.04 20.81 -25.52
CA ASP A 463 -16.42 20.43 -26.88
C ASP A 463 -17.61 19.47 -26.94
N GLY A 464 -18.17 19.08 -25.78
CA GLY A 464 -19.19 18.04 -25.65
C GLY A 464 -20.59 18.50 -26.07
N ILE A 465 -21.22 17.77 -26.98
CA ILE A 465 -22.64 17.93 -27.31
C ILE A 465 -23.49 17.30 -26.19
N PRO A 466 -24.47 17.97 -25.59
CA PRO A 466 -25.32 17.37 -24.57
C PRO A 466 -26.05 16.11 -25.06
N LEU A 467 -25.99 15.01 -24.29
CA LEU A 467 -26.45 13.69 -24.74
C LEU A 467 -27.96 13.64 -24.95
N GLU A 468 -28.76 14.06 -23.97
CA GLU A 468 -30.22 13.90 -24.00
C GLU A 468 -30.86 14.67 -25.15
N PRO A 469 -30.59 15.99 -25.38
CA PRO A 469 -31.11 16.71 -26.53
C PRO A 469 -30.67 16.13 -27.88
N PHE A 470 -29.42 15.64 -27.96
CA PHE A 470 -28.90 15.01 -29.16
C PHE A 470 -29.66 13.72 -29.50
N ILE A 471 -29.87 12.85 -28.51
CA ILE A 471 -30.66 11.60 -28.71
C ILE A 471 -32.10 11.90 -29.07
N ALA A 472 -32.74 12.89 -28.43
CA ALA A 472 -34.10 13.30 -28.79
C ALA A 472 -34.19 13.75 -30.27
N GLY A 473 -33.21 14.54 -30.74
CA GLY A 473 -33.12 14.93 -32.16
C GLY A 473 -32.85 13.75 -33.10
N LEU A 474 -32.00 12.81 -32.68
CA LEU A 474 -31.68 11.61 -33.44
C LEU A 474 -32.88 10.66 -33.56
N LEU A 475 -33.72 10.57 -32.54
CA LEU A 475 -34.95 9.76 -32.55
C LEU A 475 -36.06 10.39 -33.39
N ALA A 476 -36.09 11.72 -33.51
CA ALA A 476 -37.04 12.42 -34.40
C ALA A 476 -36.71 12.19 -35.90
N HIS A 477 -35.41 12.01 -36.21
CA HIS A 477 -34.92 11.75 -37.58
C HIS A 477 -33.92 10.57 -37.54
N PRO A 478 -34.40 9.33 -37.33
CA PRO A 478 -33.54 8.19 -37.08
C PRO A 478 -32.72 7.80 -38.33
N PRO A 479 -31.41 7.53 -38.17
CA PRO A 479 -30.63 6.93 -39.22
C PRO A 479 -31.09 5.48 -39.45
N HIS A 480 -30.50 4.83 -40.46
CA HIS A 480 -30.75 3.40 -40.70
C HIS A 480 -30.41 2.57 -39.45
N ARG A 481 -31.39 1.77 -38.97
CA ARG A 481 -31.20 0.86 -37.83
C ARG A 481 -30.74 -0.49 -38.33
N VAL A 482 -29.73 -1.05 -37.61
CA VAL A 482 -29.24 -2.41 -37.83
C VAL A 482 -29.55 -3.28 -36.62
N GLU A 483 -29.75 -4.56 -36.87
CA GLU A 483 -30.03 -5.54 -35.81
C GLU A 483 -28.93 -5.61 -34.74
N GLY A 484 -29.30 -5.97 -33.51
CA GLY A 484 -28.40 -6.18 -32.39
C GLY A 484 -28.23 -4.97 -31.47
N THR A 485 -27.25 -5.10 -30.57
CA THR A 485 -26.99 -4.13 -29.49
C THR A 485 -25.63 -3.48 -29.65
N ALA A 486 -25.59 -2.15 -29.58
CA ALA A 486 -24.34 -1.38 -29.45
C ALA A 486 -24.15 -0.86 -28.02
N VAL A 487 -23.07 -1.26 -27.37
CA VAL A 487 -22.65 -0.76 -26.05
C VAL A 487 -21.52 0.24 -26.23
N PHE A 488 -21.79 1.53 -26.00
CA PHE A 488 -20.80 2.60 -26.04
C PHE A 488 -20.23 2.82 -24.64
N LEU A 489 -18.96 2.46 -24.43
CA LEU A 489 -18.29 2.76 -23.18
C LEU A 489 -17.92 4.25 -23.13
N THR A 490 -18.37 4.92 -22.06
CA THR A 490 -18.15 6.35 -21.90
C THR A 490 -17.68 6.69 -20.48
N GLY A 491 -16.77 7.65 -20.38
CA GLY A 491 -16.37 8.22 -19.08
C GLY A 491 -17.33 9.28 -18.55
N ASN A 492 -18.29 9.73 -19.39
CA ASN A 492 -19.27 10.75 -19.04
C ASN A 492 -20.61 10.46 -19.76
N THR A 493 -21.70 10.60 -19.04
CA THR A 493 -23.07 10.40 -19.57
C THR A 493 -23.80 11.71 -19.85
N ASP A 494 -23.15 12.86 -19.62
CA ASP A 494 -23.76 14.17 -19.86
C ASP A 494 -23.54 14.65 -21.30
N SER A 495 -22.50 14.11 -21.98
CA SER A 495 -22.18 14.42 -23.37
C SER A 495 -22.18 13.18 -24.26
N VAL A 496 -22.42 13.39 -25.55
CA VAL A 496 -22.43 12.34 -26.58
C VAL A 496 -21.04 11.70 -26.66
N PRO A 497 -20.93 10.37 -26.53
CA PRO A 497 -19.65 9.70 -26.72
C PRO A 497 -19.10 9.93 -28.14
N VAL A 498 -17.83 10.28 -28.24
CA VAL A 498 -17.17 10.53 -29.52
C VAL A 498 -17.24 9.30 -30.43
N SER A 499 -17.21 8.10 -29.83
CA SER A 499 -17.39 6.84 -30.56
C SER A 499 -18.76 6.75 -31.26
N LEU A 500 -19.83 7.26 -30.65
CA LEU A 500 -21.14 7.35 -31.31
C LEU A 500 -21.12 8.36 -32.47
N LEU A 501 -20.54 9.55 -32.25
CA LEU A 501 -20.42 10.56 -33.31
C LEU A 501 -19.66 10.04 -34.54
N HIS A 502 -18.55 9.34 -34.32
CA HIS A 502 -17.78 8.71 -35.39
C HIS A 502 -18.59 7.61 -36.11
N ASN A 503 -19.29 6.76 -35.34
CA ASN A 503 -20.13 5.72 -35.94
C ASN A 503 -21.24 6.34 -36.83
N LEU A 504 -21.92 7.36 -36.35
CA LEU A 504 -22.95 8.05 -37.13
C LEU A 504 -22.39 8.79 -38.33
N LYS A 505 -21.22 9.44 -38.19
CA LYS A 505 -20.60 10.22 -39.27
C LYS A 505 -20.08 9.33 -40.41
N HIS A 506 -19.44 8.23 -40.07
CA HIS A 506 -18.73 7.40 -41.06
C HIS A 506 -19.56 6.20 -41.53
N ASN A 507 -20.23 5.48 -40.60
CA ASN A 507 -21.02 4.30 -40.94
C ASN A 507 -22.48 4.63 -41.23
N ARG A 508 -23.02 5.78 -40.75
CA ARG A 508 -24.40 6.27 -40.95
C ARG A 508 -25.48 5.30 -40.45
N VAL A 509 -25.14 4.44 -39.48
CA VAL A 509 -26.04 3.44 -38.90
C VAL A 509 -26.16 3.60 -37.39
N LEU A 510 -27.28 3.12 -36.85
CA LEU A 510 -27.48 2.99 -35.42
C LEU A 510 -28.07 1.60 -35.13
N HIS A 511 -27.65 0.93 -34.10
CA HIS A 511 -28.20 -0.38 -33.71
C HIS A 511 -29.60 -0.22 -33.12
N GLU A 512 -30.42 -1.26 -33.19
CA GLU A 512 -31.74 -1.28 -32.62
C GLU A 512 -31.73 -0.95 -31.12
N ARG A 513 -30.77 -1.53 -30.40
CA ARG A 513 -30.52 -1.20 -29.00
C ARG A 513 -29.20 -0.48 -28.84
N VAL A 514 -29.19 0.64 -28.13
CA VAL A 514 -28.00 1.43 -27.83
C VAL A 514 -27.90 1.61 -26.33
N VAL A 515 -26.75 1.24 -25.77
CA VAL A 515 -26.47 1.36 -24.32
C VAL A 515 -25.24 2.20 -24.10
N PHE A 516 -25.37 3.31 -23.39
CA PHE A 516 -24.24 4.10 -22.89
C PHE A 516 -23.81 3.56 -21.54
N LEU A 517 -22.72 2.80 -21.52
CA LEU A 517 -22.20 2.18 -20.30
C LEU A 517 -21.12 3.06 -19.66
N ASN A 518 -21.37 3.48 -18.42
CA ASN A 518 -20.44 4.27 -17.62
C ASN A 518 -20.03 3.52 -16.35
N PHE A 519 -18.73 3.40 -16.12
CA PHE A 519 -18.18 2.85 -14.88
C PHE A 519 -17.78 3.98 -13.94
N ILE A 520 -18.29 3.98 -12.72
CA ILE A 520 -18.03 4.98 -11.69
C ILE A 520 -17.31 4.31 -10.53
N THR A 521 -16.08 4.75 -10.23
CA THR A 521 -15.40 4.32 -9.03
C THR A 521 -15.84 5.17 -7.85
N ARG A 522 -16.29 4.51 -6.78
CA ARG A 522 -16.66 5.13 -5.49
C ARG A 522 -15.48 5.10 -4.52
N ASP A 523 -15.50 6.00 -3.56
CA ASP A 523 -14.48 6.08 -2.49
C ASP A 523 -14.69 5.01 -1.39
N VAL A 524 -15.40 3.92 -1.71
CA VAL A 524 -15.59 2.72 -0.90
C VAL A 524 -14.82 1.56 -1.50
N PRO A 525 -14.36 0.59 -0.70
CA PRO A 525 -13.65 -0.58 -1.24
C PRO A 525 -14.51 -1.45 -2.14
N TYR A 526 -15.74 -1.70 -1.72
CA TYR A 526 -16.70 -2.56 -2.40
C TYR A 526 -18.07 -1.89 -2.49
N VAL A 527 -18.83 -2.22 -3.53
CA VAL A 527 -20.21 -1.79 -3.73
C VAL A 527 -21.12 -3.01 -3.84
N ASP A 528 -22.15 -3.05 -3.01
CA ASP A 528 -23.15 -4.12 -3.07
C ASP A 528 -23.85 -4.16 -4.42
N ASP A 529 -24.13 -5.37 -4.91
CA ASP A 529 -24.80 -5.56 -6.18
C ASP A 529 -26.16 -4.84 -6.23
N ASP A 530 -26.82 -4.66 -5.08
CA ASP A 530 -28.12 -3.97 -5.02
C ASP A 530 -28.04 -2.49 -5.39
N HIS A 531 -26.91 -1.84 -5.11
CA HIS A 531 -26.68 -0.43 -5.41
C HIS A 531 -25.75 -0.22 -6.61
N ARG A 532 -25.25 -1.32 -7.21
CA ARG A 532 -24.24 -1.29 -8.26
C ARG A 532 -24.74 -0.71 -9.57
N LEU A 533 -26.02 -0.89 -9.91
CA LEU A 533 -26.54 -0.61 -11.23
C LEU A 533 -27.67 0.40 -11.20
N SER A 534 -27.59 1.41 -12.05
CA SER A 534 -28.69 2.32 -12.34
C SER A 534 -28.90 2.44 -13.85
N CYS A 535 -30.16 2.43 -14.29
CA CYS A 535 -30.54 2.53 -15.70
C CYS A 535 -31.49 3.71 -15.91
N LYS A 536 -31.25 4.46 -16.99
CA LYS A 536 -32.16 5.50 -17.47
C LYS A 536 -32.52 5.18 -18.91
N ASP A 537 -33.81 5.05 -19.19
CA ASP A 537 -34.35 4.89 -20.55
C ASP A 537 -34.52 6.28 -21.19
N LEU A 538 -33.94 6.46 -22.39
CA LEU A 538 -34.07 7.68 -23.20
C LEU A 538 -35.12 7.53 -24.31
N GLY A 539 -35.76 6.37 -24.41
CA GLY A 539 -36.70 6.03 -25.44
C GLY A 539 -36.07 5.46 -26.71
N GLY A 540 -36.90 4.88 -27.59
CA GLY A 540 -36.46 4.36 -28.89
C GLY A 540 -35.35 3.30 -28.85
N GLY A 541 -35.24 2.52 -27.75
CA GLY A 541 -34.20 1.51 -27.56
C GLY A 541 -32.84 2.05 -27.11
N VAL A 542 -32.78 3.28 -26.57
CA VAL A 542 -31.57 3.94 -26.11
C VAL A 542 -31.55 4.04 -24.59
N PHE A 543 -30.50 3.53 -23.95
CA PHE A 543 -30.39 3.44 -22.49
C PHE A 543 -29.07 4.02 -21.99
N ILE A 544 -29.08 4.63 -20.80
CA ILE A 544 -27.88 4.95 -20.02
C ILE A 544 -27.79 3.96 -18.88
N LEU A 545 -26.72 3.20 -18.84
CA LEU A 545 -26.40 2.23 -17.79
C LEU A 545 -25.18 2.71 -17.02
N LYS A 546 -25.35 3.03 -15.74
CA LYS A 546 -24.24 3.41 -14.85
C LYS A 546 -23.98 2.25 -13.91
N SER A 547 -22.73 1.82 -13.84
CA SER A 547 -22.28 0.78 -12.93
C SER A 547 -21.25 1.32 -11.96
N GLU A 548 -21.51 1.16 -10.67
CA GLU A 548 -20.67 1.64 -9.58
C GLU A 548 -19.78 0.53 -9.05
N TYR A 549 -18.51 0.85 -8.82
CA TYR A 549 -17.49 -0.07 -8.30
C TYR A 549 -16.73 0.59 -7.17
N GLY A 550 -16.35 -0.22 -6.18
CA GLY A 550 -15.41 0.18 -5.17
C GLY A 550 -13.97 0.22 -5.70
N PHE A 551 -13.08 0.90 -5.00
CA PHE A 551 -11.68 1.05 -5.44
C PHE A 551 -10.83 -0.24 -5.29
N LYS A 552 -11.38 -1.30 -4.71
CA LYS A 552 -10.78 -2.65 -4.68
C LYS A 552 -11.39 -3.61 -5.70
N GLU A 553 -12.42 -3.19 -6.40
CA GLU A 553 -13.09 -4.01 -7.39
C GLU A 553 -12.53 -3.76 -8.79
N THR A 554 -12.57 -4.80 -9.61
CA THR A 554 -12.21 -4.68 -11.03
C THR A 554 -13.48 -4.60 -11.85
N PRO A 555 -13.67 -3.51 -12.62
CA PRO A 555 -14.79 -3.40 -13.53
C PRO A 555 -14.77 -4.50 -14.59
N ASP A 556 -15.90 -5.17 -14.78
CA ASP A 556 -16.08 -6.26 -15.72
C ASP A 556 -17.39 -6.06 -16.49
N VAL A 557 -17.28 -5.85 -17.79
CA VAL A 557 -18.44 -5.55 -18.65
C VAL A 557 -19.43 -6.71 -18.67
N GLN A 558 -18.96 -7.96 -18.73
CA GLN A 558 -19.85 -9.12 -18.80
C GLN A 558 -20.68 -9.24 -17.54
N LYS A 559 -20.06 -9.08 -16.36
CA LYS A 559 -20.79 -9.11 -15.08
C LYS A 559 -21.84 -8.00 -14.98
N VAL A 560 -21.56 -6.82 -15.54
CA VAL A 560 -22.54 -5.73 -15.57
C VAL A 560 -23.73 -6.07 -16.46
N LEU A 561 -23.49 -6.63 -17.63
CA LEU A 561 -24.57 -7.03 -18.55
C LEU A 561 -25.40 -8.17 -17.96
N ASP A 562 -24.77 -9.17 -17.33
CA ASP A 562 -25.46 -10.24 -16.61
C ASP A 562 -26.29 -9.71 -15.43
N LEU A 563 -25.80 -8.68 -14.73
CA LEU A 563 -26.53 -8.03 -13.66
C LEU A 563 -27.71 -7.21 -14.20
N ALA A 564 -27.53 -6.54 -15.34
CA ALA A 564 -28.60 -5.80 -16.02
C ALA A 564 -29.70 -6.74 -16.53
N ASP A 565 -29.34 -7.92 -17.03
CA ASP A 565 -30.32 -8.95 -17.40
C ASP A 565 -31.14 -9.38 -16.17
N ARG A 566 -30.48 -9.77 -15.08
CA ARG A 566 -31.15 -10.23 -13.85
C ARG A 566 -32.02 -9.18 -13.17
N LYS A 567 -31.57 -7.91 -13.12
CA LYS A 567 -32.24 -6.84 -12.36
C LYS A 567 -33.23 -6.02 -13.19
N LEU A 568 -32.95 -5.85 -14.48
CA LEU A 568 -33.68 -4.95 -15.34
C LEU A 568 -34.43 -5.69 -16.49
N GLY A 569 -34.23 -7.01 -16.61
CA GLY A 569 -34.77 -7.81 -17.71
C GLY A 569 -34.20 -7.40 -19.09
N MET A 570 -32.98 -6.81 -19.10
CA MET A 570 -32.31 -6.40 -20.34
C MET A 570 -31.46 -7.55 -20.86
N HIS A 571 -32.04 -8.43 -21.65
CA HIS A 571 -31.31 -9.56 -22.20
C HIS A 571 -30.23 -9.13 -23.20
N PHE A 572 -28.99 -9.55 -23.00
CA PHE A 572 -27.84 -9.28 -23.86
C PHE A 572 -27.26 -10.56 -24.41
N GLU A 573 -27.41 -10.78 -25.72
CA GLU A 573 -26.69 -11.84 -26.41
C GLU A 573 -25.31 -11.34 -26.84
N LEU A 574 -24.26 -11.94 -26.29
CA LEU A 574 -22.87 -11.52 -26.57
C LEU A 574 -22.54 -11.60 -28.07
N MET A 575 -23.14 -12.54 -28.80
CA MET A 575 -22.91 -12.69 -30.23
C MET A 575 -23.57 -11.60 -31.07
N GLU A 576 -24.57 -10.91 -30.53
CA GLU A 576 -25.29 -9.81 -31.17
C GLU A 576 -24.92 -8.45 -30.56
N THR A 577 -23.98 -8.43 -29.60
CA THR A 577 -23.54 -7.21 -28.92
C THR A 577 -22.19 -6.75 -29.43
N SER A 578 -22.09 -5.50 -29.86
CA SER A 578 -20.85 -4.82 -30.27
C SER A 578 -20.48 -3.74 -29.26
N PHE A 579 -19.21 -3.72 -28.86
CA PHE A 579 -18.68 -2.76 -27.88
C PHE A 579 -17.87 -1.68 -28.56
N PHE A 580 -18.31 -0.43 -28.44
CA PHE A 580 -17.66 0.73 -29.02
C PHE A 580 -16.88 1.49 -27.96
N ILE A 581 -15.59 1.68 -28.20
CA ILE A 581 -14.67 2.38 -27.30
C ILE A 581 -14.00 3.53 -28.04
N ALA A 582 -13.95 4.72 -27.42
CA ALA A 582 -13.10 5.79 -27.89
C ALA A 582 -11.66 5.60 -27.37
N ARG A 583 -10.69 5.56 -28.28
CA ARG A 583 -9.27 5.58 -27.95
C ARG A 583 -8.74 7.01 -28.11
N GLU A 584 -8.62 7.72 -27.01
CA GLU A 584 -8.10 9.09 -27.00
C GLU A 584 -6.58 9.08 -27.16
N SER A 585 -6.06 9.80 -28.15
CA SER A 585 -4.64 10.11 -28.28
C SER A 585 -4.41 11.55 -27.84
N VAL A 586 -3.72 11.71 -26.73
CA VAL A 586 -3.45 13.03 -26.13
C VAL A 586 -2.30 13.69 -26.87
N ILE A 587 -2.49 14.92 -27.31
CA ILE A 587 -1.49 15.75 -27.98
C ILE A 587 -1.20 16.97 -27.09
N PRO A 588 0.07 17.14 -26.66
CA PRO A 588 0.48 18.36 -25.96
C PRO A 588 0.30 19.61 -26.84
N SER A 589 -0.22 20.68 -26.32
CA SER A 589 -0.46 21.91 -27.07
C SER A 589 -0.07 23.16 -26.29
N LYS A 590 -0.16 24.32 -26.91
CA LYS A 590 0.08 25.62 -26.26
C LYS A 590 -1.16 26.18 -25.57
N LEU A 591 -2.23 25.41 -25.47
CA LEU A 591 -3.44 25.79 -24.77
C LEU A 591 -3.17 25.97 -23.26
N PRO A 592 -3.92 26.84 -22.56
CA PRO A 592 -3.75 27.00 -21.11
C PRO A 592 -3.99 25.70 -20.35
N GLY A 593 -3.00 25.25 -19.60
CA GLY A 593 -3.06 23.96 -18.89
C GLY A 593 -1.86 23.75 -17.99
N MET A 594 -1.14 22.65 -18.24
CA MET A 594 0.13 22.37 -17.60
C MET A 594 1.30 22.90 -18.46
N PRO A 595 2.53 23.00 -17.90
CA PRO A 595 3.72 23.23 -18.73
C PRO A 595 3.88 22.14 -19.79
N MET A 596 4.26 22.48 -21.02
CA MET A 596 4.32 21.57 -22.17
C MET A 596 5.12 20.29 -21.92
N TRP A 597 6.25 20.38 -21.20
CA TRP A 597 7.04 19.21 -20.84
C TRP A 597 6.27 18.22 -19.94
N ARG A 598 5.41 18.76 -19.07
CA ARG A 598 4.55 17.96 -18.18
C ARG A 598 3.36 17.37 -18.92
N GLU A 599 2.83 18.07 -19.91
CA GLU A 599 1.80 17.53 -20.83
C GLU A 599 2.39 16.41 -21.68
N SER A 600 3.62 16.56 -22.17
CA SER A 600 4.33 15.49 -22.89
C SER A 600 4.53 14.25 -22.02
N LEU A 601 4.87 14.43 -20.75
CA LEU A 601 4.96 13.33 -19.78
C LEU A 601 3.59 12.67 -19.58
N PHE A 602 2.53 13.44 -19.40
CA PHE A 602 1.17 12.90 -19.28
C PHE A 602 0.75 12.14 -20.53
N ALA A 603 1.00 12.69 -21.72
CA ALA A 603 0.70 12.04 -22.99
C ALA A 603 1.46 10.70 -23.13
N TRP A 604 2.74 10.67 -22.74
CA TRP A 604 3.53 9.44 -22.70
C TRP A 604 2.95 8.41 -21.71
N MET A 605 2.57 8.84 -20.50
CA MET A 605 1.91 7.96 -19.53
C MET A 605 0.57 7.42 -20.05
N HIS A 606 -0.20 8.27 -20.76
CA HIS A 606 -1.49 7.90 -21.33
C HIS A 606 -1.35 6.86 -22.44
N GLN A 607 -0.36 7.02 -23.33
CA GLN A 607 -0.09 6.08 -24.42
C GLN A 607 0.37 4.70 -23.91
N ASN A 608 1.13 4.67 -22.81
CA ASN A 608 1.66 3.44 -22.21
C ASN A 608 0.70 2.81 -21.18
N GLY A 609 -0.46 3.40 -20.94
CA GLY A 609 -1.51 2.82 -20.11
C GLY A 609 -2.13 1.57 -20.75
N ALA A 610 -2.69 0.67 -19.93
CA ALA A 610 -3.42 -0.49 -20.43
C ALA A 610 -4.63 -0.04 -21.27
N LYS A 611 -4.91 -0.78 -22.33
CA LYS A 611 -6.05 -0.50 -23.19
C LYS A 611 -7.37 -0.62 -22.42
N PRO A 612 -8.36 0.23 -22.68
CA PRO A 612 -9.67 0.13 -22.04
C PRO A 612 -10.33 -1.24 -22.25
N SER A 613 -10.19 -1.84 -23.44
CA SER A 613 -10.69 -3.18 -23.75
C SER A 613 -10.17 -4.25 -22.79
N ASP A 614 -8.87 -4.23 -22.49
CA ASP A 614 -8.23 -5.17 -21.56
C ASP A 614 -8.64 -4.89 -20.11
N PHE A 615 -8.75 -3.61 -19.73
CA PHE A 615 -9.07 -3.19 -18.36
C PHE A 615 -10.51 -3.54 -17.97
N PHE A 616 -11.47 -3.36 -18.88
CA PHE A 616 -12.88 -3.66 -18.65
C PHE A 616 -13.26 -5.10 -19.04
N GLN A 617 -12.28 -5.94 -19.38
CA GLN A 617 -12.46 -7.36 -19.75
C GLN A 617 -13.46 -7.57 -20.89
N ILE A 618 -13.37 -6.74 -21.94
CA ILE A 618 -14.29 -6.81 -23.07
C ILE A 618 -13.84 -7.92 -24.03
N PRO A 619 -14.78 -8.73 -24.56
CA PRO A 619 -14.45 -9.75 -25.55
C PRO A 619 -13.76 -9.18 -26.78
N ALA A 620 -12.53 -9.63 -27.07
CA ALA A 620 -11.66 -9.03 -28.10
C ALA A 620 -12.27 -9.06 -29.51
N ASN A 621 -13.09 -10.08 -29.81
CA ASN A 621 -13.76 -10.24 -31.11
C ASN A 621 -15.03 -9.40 -31.30
N ARG A 622 -15.41 -8.62 -30.29
CA ARG A 622 -16.62 -7.78 -30.28
C ARG A 622 -16.33 -6.30 -30.06
N VAL A 623 -15.06 -5.92 -30.03
CA VAL A 623 -14.62 -4.54 -29.77
C VAL A 623 -14.41 -3.79 -31.09
N VAL A 624 -14.99 -2.58 -31.15
CA VAL A 624 -14.72 -1.56 -32.17
C VAL A 624 -14.00 -0.39 -31.49
N GLU A 625 -12.71 -0.25 -31.73
CA GLU A 625 -11.92 0.88 -31.20
C GLU A 625 -11.89 2.03 -32.22
N LEU A 626 -12.37 3.21 -31.81
CA LEU A 626 -12.38 4.42 -32.62
C LEU A 626 -11.37 5.42 -32.07
N GLY A 627 -10.37 5.77 -32.87
CA GLY A 627 -9.31 6.70 -32.50
C GLY A 627 -9.75 8.16 -32.56
N THR A 628 -9.49 8.92 -31.49
CA THR A 628 -9.70 10.37 -31.45
C THR A 628 -8.42 11.06 -30.97
N LYS A 629 -8.17 12.28 -31.44
CA LYS A 629 -7.06 13.12 -31.01
C LYS A 629 -7.62 14.25 -30.15
N VAL A 630 -7.07 14.43 -28.95
CA VAL A 630 -7.47 15.50 -28.04
C VAL A 630 -6.25 16.35 -27.70
N GLU A 631 -6.32 17.63 -27.95
CA GLU A 631 -5.30 18.61 -27.57
C GLU A 631 -5.54 19.06 -26.12
N ILE A 632 -4.49 19.09 -25.31
CA ILE A 632 -4.56 19.51 -23.91
C ILE A 632 -3.66 20.69 -23.63
#